data_a8499e978ad4160630d7327c50f02098
#
_entry.id   a8499e978ad4160630d7327c50f02098
#
_cell.length_a   1.000
_cell.length_b   1.000
_cell.length_c   1.000
_cell.angle_alpha   90.00
_cell.angle_beta   90.00
_cell.angle_gamma   90.00
#
_symmetry.space_group_name_H-M   'P 1'
#
loop_
_entity.id
_entity.type
_entity.pdbx_description
1 polymer ?
#
loop_
_entity_poly.entity_id
_entity_poly.type
_entity_poly.pdbx_seq_one_letter_code
_entity_poly.pdbx_strand_id
1 'polypeptide(L)'
;DPLGAALIEVNALAETLHEQRLGAVEATALLRTVMEQIDVAVFAFDPEHHLRMVNRTGERLMGRSMEHMLGRTADVLGVTDWFGEAPRVVDVTPPGGGAGRWEVRRTTFRLGGLPHELLVLSDVSRPLREQERQAWQRLIRVIGHELGNSLAPIKSIAGSLETLVQRDPPPADW
;
A
#
# COMPACT_ATOMS: atom_id res chain seq x y z
N ASP A 1 -4.27 -17.53 -60.49
CA ASP A 1 -5.65 -17.08 -60.33
C ASP A 1 -5.65 -15.88 -59.37
N PRO A 2 -6.00 -14.66 -59.80
CA PRO A 2 -5.95 -13.45 -58.98
C PRO A 2 -6.83 -13.53 -57.71
N LEU A 3 -7.90 -14.33 -57.75
CA LEU A 3 -8.76 -14.58 -56.60
C LEU A 3 -8.08 -15.42 -55.53
N GLY A 4 -7.25 -16.41 -55.91
CA GLY A 4 -6.51 -17.22 -54.95
C GLY A 4 -5.39 -16.39 -54.23
N ALA A 5 -4.72 -15.50 -54.98
CA ALA A 5 -3.73 -14.59 -54.37
C ALA A 5 -4.36 -13.62 -53.38
N ALA A 6 -5.49 -13.02 -53.72
CA ALA A 6 -6.25 -12.13 -52.85
C ALA A 6 -6.74 -12.83 -51.57
N LEU A 7 -7.19 -14.08 -51.66
CA LEU A 7 -7.59 -14.88 -50.49
C LEU A 7 -6.43 -15.18 -49.53
N ILE A 8 -5.25 -15.47 -50.07
CA ILE A 8 -4.04 -15.71 -49.27
C ILE A 8 -3.64 -14.44 -48.53
N GLU A 9 -3.69 -13.28 -49.21
CA GLU A 9 -3.33 -11.99 -48.65
C GLU A 9 -4.32 -11.55 -47.56
N VAL A 10 -5.62 -11.77 -47.77
CA VAL A 10 -6.66 -11.52 -46.76
C VAL A 10 -6.49 -12.42 -45.53
N ASN A 11 -6.16 -13.69 -45.72
CA ASN A 11 -5.89 -14.61 -44.60
C ASN A 11 -4.64 -14.20 -43.80
N ALA A 12 -3.55 -13.84 -44.48
CA ALA A 12 -2.34 -13.37 -43.85
C ALA A 12 -2.57 -12.07 -43.04
N LEU A 13 -3.37 -11.15 -43.59
CA LEU A 13 -3.78 -9.93 -42.90
C LEU A 13 -4.65 -10.25 -41.67
N ALA A 14 -5.58 -11.17 -41.78
CA ALA A 14 -6.43 -11.60 -40.68
C ALA A 14 -5.64 -12.28 -39.57
N GLU A 15 -4.65 -13.11 -39.88
CA GLU A 15 -3.73 -13.71 -38.91
C GLU A 15 -2.89 -12.65 -38.21
N THR A 16 -2.30 -11.70 -38.94
CA THR A 16 -1.53 -10.61 -38.37
C THR A 16 -2.35 -9.74 -37.42
N LEU A 17 -3.58 -9.40 -37.81
CA LEU A 17 -4.52 -8.65 -36.94
C LEU A 17 -4.90 -9.45 -35.69
N HIS A 18 -5.07 -10.75 -35.83
CA HIS A 18 -5.40 -11.63 -34.71
C HIS A 18 -4.24 -11.72 -33.71
N GLU A 19 -3.01 -11.88 -34.19
CA GLU A 19 -1.80 -11.88 -33.36
C GLU A 19 -1.58 -10.53 -32.63
N GLN A 20 -1.75 -9.43 -33.34
CA GLN A 20 -1.65 -8.08 -32.73
C GLN A 20 -2.71 -7.87 -31.66
N ARG A 21 -3.93 -8.35 -31.88
CA ARG A 21 -5.01 -8.24 -30.92
C ARG A 21 -4.78 -9.10 -29.67
N LEU A 22 -4.27 -10.32 -29.86
CA LEU A 22 -3.87 -11.20 -28.75
C LEU A 22 -2.76 -10.56 -27.91
N GLY A 23 -1.69 -10.07 -28.55
CA GLY A 23 -0.59 -9.39 -27.85
C GLY A 23 -1.05 -8.16 -27.06
N ALA A 24 -2.00 -7.36 -27.61
CA ALA A 24 -2.56 -6.21 -26.89
C ALA A 24 -3.38 -6.64 -25.66
N VAL A 25 -4.16 -7.72 -25.78
CA VAL A 25 -4.96 -8.27 -24.67
C VAL A 25 -4.05 -8.83 -23.57
N GLU A 26 -3.01 -9.56 -23.94
CA GLU A 26 -2.03 -10.12 -22.98
C GLU A 26 -1.25 -9.02 -22.26
N ALA A 27 -0.79 -7.99 -22.98
CA ALA A 27 -0.12 -6.85 -22.41
C ALA A 27 -1.01 -6.09 -21.43
N THR A 28 -2.28 -5.90 -21.76
CA THR A 28 -3.27 -5.26 -20.89
C THR A 28 -3.55 -6.09 -19.64
N ALA A 29 -3.65 -7.42 -19.79
CA ALA A 29 -3.84 -8.33 -18.65
C ALA A 29 -2.62 -8.34 -17.72
N LEU A 30 -1.41 -8.32 -18.27
CA LEU A 30 -0.17 -8.23 -17.50
C LEU A 30 -0.10 -6.91 -16.73
N LEU A 31 -0.36 -5.78 -17.39
CA LEU A 31 -0.40 -4.46 -16.75
C LEU A 31 -1.41 -4.42 -15.61
N ARG A 32 -2.59 -5.00 -15.80
CA ARG A 32 -3.62 -5.09 -14.77
C ARG A 32 -3.14 -5.91 -13.58
N THR A 33 -2.53 -7.07 -13.83
CA THR A 33 -1.97 -7.93 -12.77
C THR A 33 -0.88 -7.22 -11.99
N VAL A 34 0.03 -6.51 -12.65
CA VAL A 34 1.07 -5.71 -12.01
C VAL A 34 0.44 -4.60 -11.15
N MET A 35 -0.54 -3.88 -11.69
CA MET A 35 -1.25 -2.82 -10.95
C MET A 35 -2.02 -3.35 -9.73
N GLU A 36 -2.50 -4.60 -9.77
CA GLU A 36 -3.16 -5.24 -8.64
C GLU A 36 -2.20 -5.67 -7.53
N GLN A 37 -0.93 -5.94 -7.87
CA GLN A 37 0.12 -6.32 -6.92
C GLN A 37 0.81 -5.12 -6.24
N ILE A 38 0.66 -3.92 -6.80
CA ILE A 38 1.27 -2.71 -6.25
C ILE A 38 0.31 -2.09 -5.22
N ASP A 39 0.77 -1.92 -3.98
CA ASP A 39 0.03 -1.27 -2.89
C ASP A 39 -0.07 0.27 -3.05
N VAL A 40 -0.22 0.74 -4.30
CA VAL A 40 -0.44 2.15 -4.65
C VAL A 40 -1.84 2.34 -5.21
N ALA A 41 -2.52 3.38 -4.78
CA ALA A 41 -3.79 3.78 -5.37
C ALA A 41 -3.55 4.63 -6.62
N VAL A 42 -4.21 4.28 -7.72
CA VAL A 42 -4.05 4.95 -9.02
C VAL A 42 -5.41 5.43 -9.49
N PHE A 43 -5.47 6.70 -9.87
CA PHE A 43 -6.66 7.35 -10.42
C PHE A 43 -6.28 8.08 -11.71
N ALA A 44 -7.12 7.97 -12.74
CA ALA A 44 -6.96 8.75 -13.96
C ALA A 44 -8.19 9.65 -14.17
N PHE A 45 -7.94 10.92 -14.44
CA PHE A 45 -8.96 11.93 -14.66
C PHE A 45 -8.83 12.53 -16.06
N ASP A 46 -9.96 12.93 -16.64
CA ASP A 46 -9.97 13.71 -17.88
C ASP A 46 -9.67 15.20 -17.63
N PRO A 47 -9.59 16.03 -18.69
CA PRO A 47 -9.32 17.46 -18.55
C PRO A 47 -10.35 18.23 -17.70
N GLU A 48 -11.57 17.72 -17.61
CA GLU A 48 -12.66 18.27 -16.81
C GLU A 48 -12.70 17.69 -15.39
N HIS A 49 -11.66 16.94 -15.00
CA HIS A 49 -11.51 16.27 -13.72
C HIS A 49 -12.60 15.24 -13.42
N HIS A 50 -13.17 14.57 -14.44
CA HIS A 50 -14.01 13.39 -14.22
C HIS A 50 -13.14 12.13 -14.13
N LEU A 51 -13.43 11.26 -13.17
CA LEU A 51 -12.73 10.01 -13.01
C LEU A 51 -12.99 9.07 -14.18
N ARG A 52 -11.92 8.60 -14.83
CA ARG A 52 -11.94 7.67 -15.96
C ARG A 52 -11.44 6.29 -15.62
N MET A 53 -10.57 6.19 -14.63
CA MET A 53 -10.01 4.92 -14.17
C MET A 53 -9.61 5.00 -12.70
N VAL A 54 -9.79 3.92 -11.99
CA VAL A 54 -9.25 3.69 -10.65
C VAL A 54 -8.85 2.20 -10.53
N ASN A 55 -7.74 1.92 -9.85
CA ASN A 55 -7.33 0.55 -9.57
C ASN A 55 -7.96 0.05 -8.26
N ARG A 56 -7.82 -1.26 -7.98
CA ARG A 56 -8.38 -1.90 -6.79
C ARG A 56 -7.92 -1.27 -5.47
N THR A 57 -6.67 -0.82 -5.40
CA THR A 57 -6.17 -0.13 -4.20
C THR A 57 -6.84 1.22 -4.02
N GLY A 58 -7.11 1.96 -5.11
CA GLY A 58 -7.90 3.18 -5.09
C GLY A 58 -9.35 2.96 -4.65
N GLU A 59 -9.99 1.89 -5.12
CA GLU A 59 -11.34 1.52 -4.66
C GLU A 59 -11.36 1.26 -3.14
N ARG A 60 -10.36 0.51 -2.64
CA ARG A 60 -10.21 0.26 -1.19
C ARG A 60 -9.98 1.55 -0.41
N LEU A 61 -9.15 2.46 -0.94
CA LEU A 61 -8.87 3.74 -0.31
C LEU A 61 -10.11 4.61 -0.20
N MET A 62 -10.92 4.64 -1.27
CA MET A 62 -12.17 5.42 -1.31
C MET A 62 -13.36 4.70 -0.65
N GLY A 63 -13.24 3.39 -0.39
CA GLY A 63 -14.33 2.56 0.11
C GLY A 63 -15.54 2.48 -0.82
N ARG A 64 -15.31 2.68 -2.12
CA ARG A 64 -16.33 2.69 -3.17
C ARG A 64 -15.83 1.92 -4.37
N SER A 65 -16.72 1.17 -5.03
CA SER A 65 -16.36 0.49 -6.28
C SER A 65 -16.18 1.49 -7.43
N MET A 66 -15.37 1.10 -8.41
CA MET A 66 -15.12 1.87 -9.62
C MET A 66 -16.41 2.33 -10.31
N GLU A 67 -17.41 1.44 -10.40
CA GLU A 67 -18.70 1.71 -11.04
C GLU A 67 -19.44 2.91 -10.43
N HIS A 68 -19.31 3.10 -9.11
CA HIS A 68 -19.93 4.22 -8.39
C HIS A 68 -19.14 5.53 -8.47
N MET A 69 -17.88 5.46 -8.91
CA MET A 69 -16.98 6.61 -8.99
C MET A 69 -16.75 7.11 -10.42
N LEU A 70 -16.85 6.22 -11.42
CA LEU A 70 -16.63 6.58 -12.82
C LEU A 70 -17.51 7.75 -13.26
N GLY A 71 -16.92 8.69 -14.00
CA GLY A 71 -17.57 9.88 -14.53
C GLY A 71 -17.92 10.94 -13.49
N ARG A 72 -17.65 10.72 -12.20
CA ARG A 72 -17.81 11.75 -11.16
C ARG A 72 -16.62 12.69 -11.15
N THR A 73 -16.87 13.95 -10.84
CA THR A 73 -15.82 14.96 -10.73
C THR A 73 -15.02 14.78 -9.44
N ALA A 74 -13.79 15.28 -9.44
CA ALA A 74 -12.91 15.29 -8.27
C ALA A 74 -13.56 15.95 -7.04
N ASP A 75 -14.38 16.99 -7.26
CA ASP A 75 -15.11 17.68 -6.20
C ASP A 75 -16.15 16.78 -5.54
N VAL A 76 -16.97 16.09 -6.33
CA VAL A 76 -17.97 15.11 -5.83
C VAL A 76 -17.33 13.94 -5.11
N LEU A 77 -16.11 13.56 -5.52
CA LEU A 77 -15.33 12.51 -4.88
C LEU A 77 -14.61 12.98 -3.61
N GLY A 78 -14.52 14.30 -3.38
CA GLY A 78 -13.82 14.89 -2.25
C GLY A 78 -12.30 14.80 -2.36
N VAL A 79 -11.75 14.78 -3.58
CA VAL A 79 -10.32 14.60 -3.88
C VAL A 79 -9.68 15.80 -4.57
N THR A 80 -10.34 16.95 -4.56
CA THR A 80 -9.87 18.20 -5.18
C THR A 80 -8.48 18.59 -4.67
N ASP A 81 -8.20 18.39 -3.39
CA ASP A 81 -6.90 18.69 -2.78
C ASP A 81 -5.74 17.86 -3.35
N TRP A 82 -6.02 16.76 -4.05
CA TRP A 82 -4.98 15.92 -4.65
C TRP A 82 -4.38 16.54 -5.91
N PHE A 83 -5.03 17.54 -6.51
CA PHE A 83 -4.60 18.23 -7.73
C PHE A 83 -3.65 19.40 -7.49
N GLY A 84 -3.25 19.67 -6.25
CA GLY A 84 -2.27 20.69 -5.92
C GLY A 84 -0.86 20.39 -6.48
N GLU A 85 0.12 21.22 -6.13
CA GLU A 85 1.52 20.98 -6.50
C GLU A 85 2.00 19.64 -6.00
N ALA A 86 2.57 18.83 -6.88
CA ALA A 86 3.08 17.49 -6.58
C ALA A 86 4.62 17.48 -6.59
N PRO A 87 5.30 16.61 -5.80
CA PRO A 87 4.71 15.66 -4.85
C PRO A 87 4.23 16.33 -3.55
N ARG A 88 3.13 15.86 -2.99
CA ARG A 88 2.61 16.36 -1.71
C ARG A 88 2.09 15.22 -0.84
N VAL A 89 2.09 15.43 0.46
CA VAL A 89 1.49 14.48 1.41
C VAL A 89 0.11 14.97 1.80
N VAL A 90 -0.87 14.08 1.73
CA VAL A 90 -2.26 14.32 2.13
C VAL A 90 -2.66 13.32 3.20
N ASP A 91 -3.50 13.77 4.12
CA ASP A 91 -4.11 12.88 5.10
C ASP A 91 -5.42 12.33 4.51
N VAL A 92 -5.48 11.01 4.36
CA VAL A 92 -6.67 10.31 3.88
C VAL A 92 -7.17 9.39 4.97
N THR A 93 -8.46 9.48 5.30
CA THR A 93 -9.11 8.58 6.24
C THR A 93 -10.00 7.61 5.45
N PRO A 94 -9.51 6.40 5.16
CA PRO A 94 -10.31 5.42 4.43
C PRO A 94 -11.51 4.98 5.26
N PRO A 95 -12.65 4.69 4.65
CA PRO A 95 -13.79 4.10 5.35
C PRO A 95 -13.39 2.75 5.97
N GLY A 96 -13.47 2.64 7.28
CA GLY A 96 -13.12 1.41 8.02
C GLY A 96 -11.65 1.26 8.42
N GLY A 97 -10.81 2.28 8.22
CA GLY A 97 -9.39 2.29 8.64
C GLY A 97 -8.99 3.59 9.32
N GLY A 98 -7.90 3.58 10.10
CA GLY A 98 -7.33 4.79 10.70
C GLY A 98 -6.80 5.78 9.66
N ALA A 99 -6.68 7.05 10.05
CA ALA A 99 -6.06 8.08 9.22
C ALA A 99 -4.68 7.62 8.74
N GLY A 100 -4.43 7.75 7.46
CA GLY A 100 -3.17 7.41 6.81
C GLY A 100 -2.59 8.62 6.09
N ARG A 101 -1.25 8.70 6.05
CA ARG A 101 -0.54 9.72 5.27
C ARG A 101 -0.19 9.14 3.92
N TRP A 102 -0.61 9.83 2.85
CA TRP A 102 -0.42 9.38 1.48
C TRP A 102 0.35 10.42 0.69
N GLU A 103 1.41 9.99 0.03
CA GLU A 103 2.12 10.83 -0.93
C GLU A 103 1.39 10.78 -2.26
N VAL A 104 0.98 11.95 -2.75
CA VAL A 104 0.33 12.11 -4.05
C VAL A 104 1.38 12.54 -5.06
N ARG A 105 1.50 11.79 -6.14
CA ARG A 105 2.27 12.13 -7.34
C ARG A 105 1.32 12.30 -8.51
N ARG A 106 1.54 13.34 -9.29
CA ARG A 106 0.73 13.68 -10.46
C ARG A 106 1.57 13.62 -11.72
N THR A 107 1.01 13.02 -12.75
CA THR A 107 1.61 12.95 -14.09
C THR A 107 0.52 13.19 -15.13
N THR A 108 0.85 13.87 -16.20
CA THR A 108 -0.06 14.10 -17.33
C THR A 108 0.29 13.16 -18.46
N PHE A 109 -0.71 12.54 -19.08
CA PHE A 109 -0.58 11.74 -20.29
C PHE A 109 -1.64 12.11 -21.32
N ARG A 110 -1.47 11.70 -22.57
CA ARG A 110 -2.44 11.99 -23.63
C ARG A 110 -3.20 10.73 -24.02
N LEU A 111 -4.52 10.86 -24.04
CA LEU A 111 -5.42 9.82 -24.54
C LEU A 111 -6.39 10.47 -25.54
N GLY A 112 -6.44 9.94 -26.77
CA GLY A 112 -7.26 10.54 -27.83
C GLY A 112 -6.88 12.00 -28.17
N GLY A 113 -5.62 12.40 -27.97
CA GLY A 113 -5.14 13.77 -28.19
C GLY A 113 -5.41 14.74 -27.04
N LEU A 114 -6.24 14.39 -26.06
CA LEU A 114 -6.57 15.19 -24.89
C LEU A 114 -5.64 14.89 -23.71
N PRO A 115 -5.23 15.91 -22.93
CA PRO A 115 -4.42 15.70 -21.73
C PRO A 115 -5.29 15.09 -20.63
N HIS A 116 -4.81 13.99 -20.03
CA HIS A 116 -5.40 13.36 -18.86
C HIS A 116 -4.42 13.43 -17.71
N GLU A 117 -4.92 13.42 -16.50
CA GLU A 117 -4.10 13.43 -15.28
C GLU A 117 -4.12 12.07 -14.60
N LEU A 118 -2.93 11.55 -14.27
CA LEU A 118 -2.76 10.34 -13.50
C LEU A 118 -2.29 10.75 -12.09
N LEU A 119 -3.08 10.39 -11.09
CA LEU A 119 -2.73 10.55 -9.69
C LEU A 119 -2.34 9.20 -9.12
N VAL A 120 -1.17 9.15 -8.53
CA VAL A 120 -0.61 7.95 -7.88
C VAL A 120 -0.42 8.26 -6.41
N LEU A 121 -1.13 7.52 -5.54
CA LEU A 121 -1.07 7.69 -4.10
C LEU A 121 -0.38 6.48 -3.45
N SER A 122 0.67 6.73 -2.68
CA SER A 122 1.40 5.72 -1.91
C SER A 122 1.27 5.98 -0.41
N ASP A 123 0.98 4.92 0.36
CA ASP A 123 0.91 5.00 1.83
C ASP A 123 2.31 5.15 2.41
N VAL A 124 2.66 6.36 2.86
CA VAL A 124 3.94 6.67 3.50
C VAL A 124 3.94 6.42 5.01
N SER A 125 2.81 6.10 5.60
CA SER A 125 2.71 5.75 7.02
C SER A 125 3.16 4.32 7.33
N ARG A 126 3.13 3.40 6.36
CA ARG A 126 3.57 2.00 6.55
C ARG A 126 5.06 1.86 6.86
N PRO A 127 5.99 2.44 6.07
CA PRO A 127 7.42 2.36 6.36
C PRO A 127 7.77 2.95 7.72
N LEU A 128 7.16 4.07 8.10
CA LEU A 128 7.40 4.74 9.37
C LEU A 128 6.93 3.86 10.55
N ARG A 129 5.72 3.30 10.47
CA ARG A 129 5.19 2.38 11.50
C ARG A 129 6.05 1.12 11.66
N GLU A 130 6.57 0.58 10.58
CA GLU A 130 7.45 -0.60 10.66
C GLU A 130 8.80 -0.26 11.30
N GLN A 131 9.39 0.89 10.98
CA GLN A 131 10.61 1.37 11.64
C GLN A 131 10.38 1.65 13.14
N GLU A 132 9.26 2.29 13.48
CA GLU A 132 8.87 2.52 14.88
C GLU A 132 8.69 1.20 15.62
N ARG A 133 7.98 0.24 15.05
CA ARG A 133 7.77 -1.09 15.64
C ARG A 133 9.09 -1.82 15.89
N GLN A 134 10.03 -1.76 14.95
CA GLN A 134 11.35 -2.36 15.10
C GLN A 134 12.19 -1.64 16.15
N ALA A 135 12.08 -0.32 16.24
CA ALA A 135 12.74 0.47 17.30
C ALA A 135 12.18 0.10 18.67
N TRP A 136 10.85 0.01 18.82
CA TRP A 136 10.20 -0.41 20.06
C TRP A 136 10.59 -1.84 20.48
N GLN A 137 10.65 -2.78 19.54
CA GLN A 137 11.09 -4.15 19.85
C GLN A 137 12.54 -4.20 20.34
N ARG A 138 13.43 -3.37 19.77
CA ARG A 138 14.82 -3.24 20.26
C ARG A 138 14.87 -2.64 21.66
N LEU A 139 14.12 -1.57 21.92
CA LEU A 139 14.04 -0.94 23.24
C LEU A 139 13.53 -1.92 24.31
N ILE A 140 12.44 -2.62 24.05
CA ILE A 140 11.87 -3.61 24.98
C ILE A 140 12.90 -4.71 25.29
N ARG A 141 13.67 -5.16 24.31
CA ARG A 141 14.71 -6.17 24.51
C ARG A 141 15.84 -5.65 25.39
N VAL A 142 16.32 -4.43 25.14
CA VAL A 142 17.38 -3.80 25.95
C VAL A 142 16.90 -3.58 27.39
N ILE A 143 15.71 -2.99 27.56
CA ILE A 143 15.13 -2.77 28.89
C ILE A 143 14.91 -4.09 29.62
N GLY A 144 14.43 -5.13 28.94
CA GLY A 144 14.26 -6.46 29.51
C GLY A 144 15.59 -7.06 30.00
N HIS A 145 16.67 -6.91 29.23
CA HIS A 145 18.01 -7.33 29.63
C HIS A 145 18.54 -6.54 30.84
N GLU A 146 18.43 -5.21 30.82
CA GLU A 146 18.88 -4.35 31.90
C GLU A 146 18.09 -4.57 33.19
N LEU A 147 16.76 -4.73 33.10
CA LEU A 147 15.93 -5.09 34.26
C LEU A 147 16.29 -6.48 34.79
N GLY A 148 16.47 -7.47 33.92
CA GLY A 148 16.89 -8.80 34.31
C GLY A 148 18.23 -8.78 35.05
N ASN A 149 19.20 -8.04 34.54
CA ASN A 149 20.51 -7.89 35.17
C ASN A 149 20.44 -7.14 36.48
N SER A 150 19.60 -6.12 36.60
CA SER A 150 19.43 -5.32 37.83
C SER A 150 18.66 -6.08 38.90
N LEU A 151 17.73 -6.95 38.54
CA LEU A 151 16.92 -7.73 39.47
C LEU A 151 17.57 -9.06 39.87
N ALA A 152 18.51 -9.58 39.11
CA ALA A 152 19.19 -10.84 39.38
C ALA A 152 19.92 -10.82 40.76
N PRO A 153 20.65 -9.77 41.17
CA PRO A 153 21.25 -9.68 42.48
C PRO A 153 20.22 -9.67 43.61
N ILE A 154 19.10 -8.95 43.43
CA ILE A 154 18.00 -8.88 44.41
C ILE A 154 17.40 -10.26 44.63
N LYS A 155 17.12 -10.99 43.54
CA LYS A 155 16.64 -12.36 43.63
C LYS A 155 17.61 -13.30 44.31
N SER A 156 18.91 -13.15 44.06
CA SER A 156 19.97 -13.91 44.70
C SER A 156 20.04 -13.65 46.20
N ILE A 157 19.98 -12.38 46.63
CA ILE A 157 19.97 -11.99 48.03
C ILE A 157 18.72 -12.52 48.74
N ALA A 158 17.53 -12.38 48.12
CA ALA A 158 16.28 -12.89 48.68
C ALA A 158 16.32 -14.41 48.86
N GLY A 159 16.84 -15.17 47.89
CA GLY A 159 17.02 -16.62 47.99
C GLY A 159 18.04 -17.01 49.07
N SER A 160 19.11 -16.26 49.25
CA SER A 160 20.09 -16.46 50.33
C SER A 160 19.49 -16.24 51.71
N LEU A 161 18.69 -15.17 51.86
CA LEU A 161 17.97 -14.87 53.11
C LEU A 161 16.95 -15.96 53.44
N GLU A 162 16.18 -16.43 52.45
CA GLU A 162 15.22 -17.51 52.62
C GLU A 162 15.91 -18.80 53.10
N THR A 163 17.08 -19.11 52.51
CA THR A 163 17.89 -20.28 52.92
C THR A 163 18.46 -20.14 54.34
N LEU A 164 18.86 -18.93 54.72
CA LEU A 164 19.35 -18.65 56.09
C LEU A 164 18.22 -18.80 57.12
N VAL A 165 17.06 -18.26 56.85
CA VAL A 165 15.89 -18.32 57.75
C VAL A 165 15.41 -19.79 57.91
N GLN A 166 15.55 -20.63 56.88
CA GLN A 166 15.16 -22.05 56.96
C GLN A 166 16.20 -22.93 57.62
N ARG A 167 17.50 -22.52 57.65
CA ARG A 167 18.60 -23.31 58.21
C ARG A 167 18.86 -23.10 59.69
N ASP A 168 18.45 -21.94 60.23
CA ASP A 168 18.70 -21.57 61.62
C ASP A 168 17.35 -21.39 62.34
N PRO A 169 16.82 -22.47 62.98
CA PRO A 169 15.81 -22.23 63.98
C PRO A 169 16.47 -21.41 65.09
N PRO A 170 15.90 -20.28 65.53
CA PRO A 170 16.53 -19.46 66.58
C PRO A 170 16.80 -20.31 67.79
N PRO A 171 17.99 -20.21 68.41
CA PRO A 171 18.34 -20.96 69.61
C PRO A 171 17.25 -20.69 70.66
N ALA A 172 16.83 -21.78 71.37
CA ALA A 172 15.70 -21.74 72.30
C ALA A 172 15.92 -20.88 73.56
N ASP A 173 16.99 -20.13 73.63
CA ASP A 173 17.37 -19.27 74.76
C ASP A 173 17.49 -17.80 74.28
N TRP A 174 16.34 -17.16 74.25
CA TRP A 174 16.24 -15.71 74.32
C TRP A 174 15.31 -15.33 75.44
#